data_a983b5a3f478cecbdbb47643d7cb673a
#
_entry.id   a983b5a3f478cecbdbb47643d7cb673a
#
_cell.length_a   1.000
_cell.length_b   1.000
_cell.length_c   1.000
_cell.angle_alpha   90.00
_cell.angle_beta   90.00
_cell.angle_gamma   90.00
#
_symmetry.space_group_name_H-M   'P 1'
#
loop_
_entity.id
_entity.type
_entity.pdbx_description
1 polymer ?
#
loop_
_entity_poly.entity_id
_entity_poly.type
_entity_poly.pdbx_seq_one_letter_code
_entity_poly.pdbx_strand_id
1 'polypeptide(L)'
;MSDKSHPKTAMYAGGIHKEFGIERLVNAFVRGGFSDWELHIYGDGNYQKDLTELTKKISNVKYHGVQPNSVIVENQLKATLLLNPRLTDAEYVKYSFPSKTMECMASSTPLCTTRLPGMPTEYYPYVYFFDDESEDGMLATLQDVLGKSEEAHHEFGKKAKEFVMTEKTNVKQAKKLLDFVSTVRMM
;
A
#
# COMPACT_ATOMS: atom_id res chain seq x y z
N MET A 1 -12.27 28.78 -16.98
CA MET A 1 -12.52 27.40 -17.39
C MET A 1 -11.86 26.54 -16.33
N SER A 2 -12.65 25.95 -15.44
CA SER A 2 -12.11 25.09 -14.38
C SER A 2 -11.56 23.85 -15.03
N ASP A 3 -10.24 23.67 -14.95
CA ASP A 3 -9.58 22.41 -15.24
C ASP A 3 -10.25 21.35 -14.36
N LYS A 4 -10.96 20.40 -15.00
CA LYS A 4 -11.51 19.25 -14.26
C LYS A 4 -10.31 18.40 -13.90
N SER A 5 -9.73 18.64 -12.72
CA SER A 5 -8.69 17.77 -12.19
C SER A 5 -9.23 16.34 -12.21
N HIS A 6 -8.45 15.44 -12.78
CA HIS A 6 -8.77 14.01 -12.70
C HIS A 6 -8.88 13.62 -11.22
N PRO A 7 -9.79 12.73 -10.84
CA PRO A 7 -9.91 12.28 -9.46
C PRO A 7 -8.59 11.65 -9.01
N LYS A 8 -8.22 11.92 -7.75
CA LYS A 8 -7.04 11.31 -7.14
C LYS A 8 -7.26 9.81 -7.03
N THR A 9 -6.22 9.03 -7.25
CA THR A 9 -6.32 7.57 -7.30
C THR A 9 -5.64 6.91 -6.12
N ALA A 10 -6.41 6.18 -5.33
CA ALA A 10 -5.92 5.20 -4.38
C ALA A 10 -5.92 3.81 -5.03
N MET A 11 -4.83 3.05 -4.93
CA MET A 11 -4.69 1.78 -5.64
C MET A 11 -4.30 0.64 -4.70
N TYR A 12 -5.01 -0.48 -4.82
CA TYR A 12 -4.63 -1.77 -4.27
C TYR A 12 -4.40 -2.78 -5.40
N ALA A 13 -3.31 -3.55 -5.34
CA ALA A 13 -3.07 -4.66 -6.25
C ALA A 13 -2.53 -5.87 -5.46
N GLY A 14 -3.24 -7.01 -5.49
CA GLY A 14 -2.86 -8.22 -4.75
C GLY A 14 -4.02 -9.19 -4.63
N GLY A 15 -3.86 -10.21 -3.77
CA GLY A 15 -4.96 -11.14 -3.48
C GLY A 15 -6.12 -10.41 -2.78
N ILE A 16 -7.31 -10.48 -3.36
CA ILE A 16 -8.51 -9.86 -2.78
C ILE A 16 -9.25 -10.86 -1.88
N HIS A 17 -8.56 -11.28 -0.82
CA HIS A 17 -9.09 -12.15 0.21
C HIS A 17 -9.55 -11.35 1.43
N LYS A 18 -10.71 -11.71 2.00
CA LYS A 18 -11.27 -11.01 3.18
C LYS A 18 -10.29 -11.00 4.36
N GLU A 19 -9.58 -12.11 4.55
CA GLU A 19 -8.53 -12.27 5.55
C GLU A 19 -7.30 -11.35 5.36
N PHE A 20 -7.18 -10.72 4.20
CA PHE A 20 -6.13 -9.72 3.95
C PHE A 20 -6.57 -8.28 4.26
N GLY A 21 -7.79 -8.10 4.78
CA GLY A 21 -8.30 -6.79 5.17
C GLY A 21 -8.89 -5.95 4.04
N ILE A 22 -8.94 -6.48 2.80
CA ILE A 22 -9.44 -5.73 1.65
C ILE A 22 -10.93 -5.36 1.78
N GLU A 23 -11.75 -6.24 2.36
CA GLU A 23 -13.16 -5.94 2.61
C GLU A 23 -13.32 -4.76 3.57
N ARG A 24 -12.56 -4.74 4.68
CA ARG A 24 -12.56 -3.63 5.64
C ARG A 24 -12.11 -2.31 4.98
N LEU A 25 -11.06 -2.37 4.16
CA LEU A 25 -10.56 -1.20 3.42
C LEU A 25 -11.63 -0.63 2.49
N VAL A 26 -12.30 -1.48 1.70
CA VAL A 26 -13.34 -1.07 0.75
C VAL A 26 -14.53 -0.47 1.49
N ASN A 27 -14.99 -1.11 2.56
CA ASN A 27 -16.09 -0.60 3.38
C ASN A 27 -15.73 0.76 4.02
N ALA A 28 -14.53 0.90 4.56
CA ALA A 28 -14.04 2.16 5.12
C ALA A 28 -13.99 3.28 4.05
N PHE A 29 -13.49 2.96 2.84
CA PHE A 29 -13.45 3.91 1.74
C PHE A 29 -14.85 4.36 1.31
N VAL A 30 -15.80 3.44 1.17
CA VAL A 30 -17.20 3.74 0.80
C VAL A 30 -17.88 4.59 1.88
N ARG A 31 -17.73 4.21 3.15
CA ARG A 31 -18.29 4.97 4.29
C ARG A 31 -17.71 6.37 4.41
N GLY A 32 -16.45 6.56 4.04
CA GLY A 32 -15.78 7.86 4.07
C GLY A 32 -16.31 8.86 3.04
N GLY A 33 -17.00 8.41 2.00
CA GLY A 33 -17.62 9.27 0.98
C GLY A 33 -16.62 10.14 0.22
N PHE A 34 -15.41 9.64 -0.03
CA PHE A 34 -14.31 10.37 -0.68
C PHE A 34 -14.60 10.64 -2.16
N SER A 35 -15.41 11.69 -2.44
CA SER A 35 -15.91 12.02 -3.78
C SER A 35 -14.81 12.41 -4.78
N ASP A 36 -13.70 12.96 -4.27
CA ASP A 36 -12.56 13.42 -5.08
C ASP A 36 -11.52 12.32 -5.34
N TRP A 37 -11.80 11.10 -4.87
CA TRP A 37 -10.93 9.96 -5.00
C TRP A 37 -11.60 8.79 -5.69
N GLU A 38 -10.84 8.05 -6.49
CA GLU A 38 -11.20 6.72 -6.98
C GLU A 38 -10.34 5.66 -6.31
N LEU A 39 -10.97 4.56 -5.88
CA LEU A 39 -10.28 3.37 -5.38
C LEU A 39 -10.21 2.32 -6.49
N HIS A 40 -9.01 2.06 -6.98
CA HIS A 40 -8.73 1.07 -8.01
C HIS A 40 -8.19 -0.23 -7.39
N ILE A 41 -8.83 -1.35 -7.68
CA ILE A 41 -8.52 -2.66 -7.08
C ILE A 41 -8.21 -3.66 -8.20
N TYR A 42 -7.04 -4.32 -8.07
CA TYR A 42 -6.52 -5.33 -8.99
C TYR A 42 -6.22 -6.64 -8.27
N GLY A 43 -6.56 -7.76 -8.91
CA GLY A 43 -6.29 -9.10 -8.41
C GLY A 43 -7.51 -10.00 -8.38
N ASP A 44 -7.39 -11.14 -7.70
CA ASP A 44 -8.48 -12.09 -7.47
C ASP A 44 -8.47 -12.63 -6.04
N GLY A 45 -9.54 -13.31 -5.65
CA GLY A 45 -9.70 -13.89 -4.33
C GLY A 45 -11.15 -14.09 -3.93
N ASN A 46 -11.38 -14.53 -2.69
CA ASN A 46 -12.71 -14.90 -2.19
C ASN A 46 -13.68 -13.71 -2.02
N TYR A 47 -13.18 -12.47 -2.04
CA TYR A 47 -14.00 -11.25 -1.99
C TYR A 47 -14.45 -10.76 -3.39
N GLN A 48 -13.98 -11.36 -4.48
CA GLN A 48 -14.22 -10.92 -5.86
C GLN A 48 -15.69 -10.73 -6.20
N LYS A 49 -16.55 -11.67 -5.82
CA LYS A 49 -17.99 -11.63 -6.13
C LYS A 49 -18.65 -10.43 -5.45
N ASP A 50 -18.41 -10.25 -4.18
CA ASP A 50 -19.01 -9.17 -3.38
C ASP A 50 -18.52 -7.80 -3.90
N LEU A 51 -17.22 -7.69 -4.21
CA LEU A 51 -16.63 -6.49 -4.79
C LEU A 51 -17.23 -6.15 -6.16
N THR A 52 -17.44 -7.15 -7.02
CA THR A 52 -18.07 -6.94 -8.33
C THR A 52 -19.50 -6.40 -8.19
N GLU A 53 -20.28 -6.91 -7.25
CA GLU A 53 -21.64 -6.40 -7.00
C GLU A 53 -21.63 -4.99 -6.38
N LEU A 54 -20.66 -4.69 -5.54
CA LEU A 54 -20.49 -3.37 -4.94
C LEU A 54 -20.16 -2.32 -6.01
N THR A 55 -19.26 -2.61 -6.93
CA THR A 55 -18.83 -1.65 -7.97
C THR A 55 -19.95 -1.30 -8.97
N LYS A 56 -21.01 -2.10 -9.06
CA LYS A 56 -22.22 -1.73 -9.83
C LYS A 56 -23.01 -0.59 -9.19
N LYS A 57 -22.84 -0.38 -7.87
CA LYS A 57 -23.60 0.59 -7.09
C LYS A 57 -22.79 1.81 -6.70
N ILE A 58 -21.49 1.68 -6.63
CA ILE A 58 -20.55 2.70 -6.13
C ILE A 58 -19.60 3.09 -7.26
N SER A 59 -19.75 4.30 -7.78
CA SER A 59 -19.05 4.73 -9.00
C SER A 59 -17.57 5.01 -8.82
N ASN A 60 -17.11 5.34 -7.60
CA ASN A 60 -15.72 5.67 -7.30
C ASN A 60 -14.89 4.50 -6.75
N VAL A 61 -15.43 3.28 -6.80
CA VAL A 61 -14.66 2.04 -6.58
C VAL A 61 -14.63 1.27 -7.89
N LYS A 62 -13.42 0.99 -8.40
CA LYS A 62 -13.18 0.32 -9.67
C LYS A 62 -12.47 -1.01 -9.46
N TYR A 63 -13.09 -2.09 -9.90
CA TYR A 63 -12.48 -3.41 -9.88
C TYR A 63 -12.04 -3.81 -11.28
N HIS A 64 -10.76 -4.16 -11.43
CA HIS A 64 -10.12 -4.44 -12.72
C HIS A 64 -9.79 -5.92 -12.94
N GLY A 65 -10.03 -6.78 -11.94
CA GLY A 65 -9.63 -8.18 -12.02
C GLY A 65 -8.11 -8.35 -12.05
N VAL A 66 -7.67 -9.51 -12.51
CA VAL A 66 -6.25 -9.81 -12.71
C VAL A 66 -5.75 -9.08 -13.95
N GLN A 67 -4.63 -8.39 -13.83
CA GLN A 67 -3.99 -7.67 -14.92
C GLN A 67 -2.51 -8.09 -15.03
N PRO A 68 -1.90 -7.97 -16.22
CA PRO A 68 -0.46 -8.18 -16.42
C PRO A 68 0.36 -7.26 -15.51
N ASN A 69 1.52 -7.76 -15.03
CA ASN A 69 2.37 -6.99 -14.12
C ASN A 69 2.79 -5.62 -14.69
N SER A 70 3.00 -5.51 -16.00
CA SER A 70 3.31 -4.24 -16.67
C SER A 70 2.19 -3.19 -16.47
N VAL A 71 0.93 -3.62 -16.56
CA VAL A 71 -0.25 -2.77 -16.31
C VAL A 71 -0.31 -2.35 -14.84
N ILE A 72 -0.02 -3.27 -13.91
CA ILE A 72 0.02 -2.96 -12.48
C ILE A 72 1.08 -1.91 -12.19
N VAL A 73 2.31 -2.11 -12.67
CA VAL A 73 3.42 -1.16 -12.46
C VAL A 73 3.11 0.21 -13.05
N GLU A 74 2.55 0.27 -14.26
CA GLU A 74 2.16 1.53 -14.90
C GLU A 74 1.12 2.29 -14.05
N ASN A 75 0.10 1.60 -13.52
CA ASN A 75 -0.92 2.21 -12.69
C ASN A 75 -0.39 2.59 -11.29
N GLN A 76 0.54 1.82 -10.71
CA GLN A 76 1.22 2.20 -9.47
C GLN A 76 1.98 3.52 -9.61
N LEU A 77 2.64 3.74 -10.73
CA LEU A 77 3.38 4.98 -11.00
C LEU A 77 2.47 6.20 -11.21
N LYS A 78 1.21 5.99 -11.62
CA LYS A 78 0.21 7.03 -11.84
C LYS A 78 -0.67 7.29 -10.61
N ALA A 79 -0.74 6.35 -9.69
CA ALA A 79 -1.57 6.47 -8.50
C ALA A 79 -1.07 7.58 -7.56
N THR A 80 -1.99 8.22 -6.85
CA THR A 80 -1.67 9.21 -5.82
C THR A 80 -1.29 8.53 -4.49
N LEU A 81 -1.88 7.36 -4.21
CA LEU A 81 -1.64 6.58 -3.00
C LEU A 81 -1.75 5.08 -3.30
N LEU A 82 -0.80 4.30 -2.78
CA LEU A 82 -0.89 2.84 -2.79
C LEU A 82 -1.41 2.35 -1.43
N LEU A 83 -2.26 1.33 -1.46
CA LEU A 83 -2.86 0.74 -0.27
C LEU A 83 -2.47 -0.74 -0.18
N ASN A 84 -2.10 -1.19 1.00
CA ASN A 84 -1.77 -2.58 1.26
C ASN A 84 -2.22 -2.99 2.67
N PRO A 85 -3.54 -3.05 2.93
CA PRO A 85 -4.04 -3.57 4.20
C PRO A 85 -3.60 -5.03 4.34
N ARG A 86 -3.16 -5.42 5.51
CA ARG A 86 -2.84 -6.80 5.84
C ARG A 86 -3.14 -7.02 7.30
N LEU A 87 -4.12 -7.88 7.60
CA LEU A 87 -4.46 -8.14 8.99
C LEU A 87 -3.31 -8.88 9.69
N THR A 88 -3.06 -8.53 10.94
CA THR A 88 -1.94 -9.06 11.73
C THR A 88 -2.31 -10.25 12.61
N ASP A 89 -3.57 -10.67 12.60
CA ASP A 89 -4.09 -11.79 13.39
C ASP A 89 -3.58 -13.17 12.96
N ALA A 90 -3.10 -13.32 11.71
CA ALA A 90 -2.54 -14.57 11.23
C ALA A 90 -1.09 -14.77 11.70
N GLU A 91 -0.77 -15.95 12.26
CA GLU A 91 0.54 -16.21 12.87
C GLU A 91 1.73 -16.02 11.92
N TYR A 92 1.59 -16.41 10.65
CA TYR A 92 2.66 -16.28 9.65
C TYR A 92 3.05 -14.82 9.39
N VAL A 93 2.18 -13.88 9.67
CA VAL A 93 2.43 -12.43 9.47
C VAL A 93 3.54 -11.92 10.37
N LYS A 94 3.74 -12.55 11.53
CA LYS A 94 4.82 -12.21 12.47
C LYS A 94 6.22 -12.34 11.86
N TYR A 95 6.36 -13.21 10.85
CA TYR A 95 7.63 -13.55 10.21
C TYR A 95 7.71 -13.05 8.77
N SER A 96 6.71 -12.31 8.30
CA SER A 96 6.63 -11.85 6.91
C SER A 96 6.94 -10.37 6.79
N PHE A 97 7.80 -10.04 5.83
CA PHE A 97 7.97 -8.69 5.32
C PHE A 97 7.77 -8.72 3.79
N PRO A 98 6.60 -8.28 3.28
CA PRO A 98 6.30 -8.40 1.86
C PRO A 98 7.26 -7.59 1.00
N SER A 99 7.86 -8.23 -0.01
CA SER A 99 8.68 -7.56 -1.03
C SER A 99 7.93 -6.43 -1.74
N LYS A 100 6.61 -6.58 -1.84
CA LYS A 100 5.70 -5.58 -2.39
C LYS A 100 5.81 -4.20 -1.70
N THR A 101 6.12 -4.16 -0.40
CA THR A 101 6.35 -2.89 0.30
C THR A 101 7.50 -2.11 -0.35
N MET A 102 8.62 -2.78 -0.64
CA MET A 102 9.77 -2.16 -1.31
C MET A 102 9.45 -1.76 -2.76
N GLU A 103 8.69 -2.58 -3.49
CA GLU A 103 8.24 -2.27 -4.85
C GLU A 103 7.37 -1.00 -4.86
N CYS A 104 6.40 -0.92 -3.95
CA CYS A 104 5.56 0.26 -3.79
C CYS A 104 6.40 1.51 -3.47
N MET A 105 7.32 1.43 -2.51
CA MET A 105 8.20 2.55 -2.17
C MET A 105 9.10 2.96 -3.34
N ALA A 106 9.59 2.00 -4.14
CA ALA A 106 10.41 2.27 -5.31
C ALA A 106 9.65 3.00 -6.43
N SER A 107 8.31 2.93 -6.47
CA SER A 107 7.48 3.66 -7.43
C SER A 107 7.47 5.17 -7.19
N SER A 108 7.90 5.66 -6.03
CA SER A 108 7.74 7.06 -5.57
C SER A 108 6.29 7.44 -5.23
N THR A 109 5.37 6.48 -5.25
CA THR A 109 4.00 6.68 -4.80
C THR A 109 3.91 6.33 -3.31
N PRO A 110 3.34 7.19 -2.46
CA PRO A 110 3.16 6.90 -1.04
C PRO A 110 2.44 5.58 -0.82
N LEU A 111 2.83 4.86 0.21
CA LEU A 111 2.19 3.61 0.62
C LEU A 111 1.52 3.78 1.98
N CYS A 112 0.26 3.37 2.09
CA CYS A 112 -0.41 3.13 3.36
C CYS A 112 -0.58 1.61 3.55
N THR A 113 -0.02 1.07 4.64
CA THR A 113 0.02 -0.36 4.92
C THR A 113 -0.23 -0.63 6.40
N THR A 114 -0.43 -1.88 6.77
CA THR A 114 -0.51 -2.28 8.18
C THR A 114 0.88 -2.39 8.79
N ARG A 115 1.00 -2.12 10.08
CA ARG A 115 2.24 -2.24 10.85
C ARG A 115 2.54 -3.71 11.14
N LEU A 116 3.14 -4.39 10.18
CA LEU A 116 3.47 -5.81 10.31
C LEU A 116 4.59 -6.01 11.33
N PRO A 117 4.48 -7.01 12.24
CA PRO A 117 5.53 -7.31 13.22
C PRO A 117 6.90 -7.60 12.60
N GLY A 118 6.94 -8.18 11.39
CA GLY A 118 8.18 -8.46 10.65
C GLY A 118 8.78 -7.27 9.91
N MET A 119 8.12 -6.09 9.93
CA MET A 119 8.62 -4.90 9.26
C MET A 119 9.71 -4.22 10.11
N PRO A 120 10.94 -4.06 9.60
CA PRO A 120 11.99 -3.32 10.30
C PRO A 120 11.57 -1.86 10.55
N THR A 121 11.84 -1.36 11.76
CA THR A 121 11.45 0.01 12.18
C THR A 121 12.04 1.11 11.30
N GLU A 122 13.15 0.84 10.60
CA GLU A 122 13.76 1.77 9.66
C GLU A 122 12.89 2.13 8.46
N TYR A 123 11.80 1.35 8.17
CA TYR A 123 10.81 1.65 7.13
C TYR A 123 9.70 2.60 7.61
N TYR A 124 9.49 2.70 8.91
CA TYR A 124 8.35 3.41 9.50
C TYR A 124 8.24 4.88 9.09
N PRO A 125 9.33 5.66 8.95
CA PRO A 125 9.23 7.05 8.53
C PRO A 125 8.79 7.26 7.08
N TYR A 126 8.67 6.18 6.29
CA TYR A 126 8.47 6.24 4.84
C TYR A 126 7.16 5.59 4.37
N VAL A 127 6.30 5.18 5.31
CA VAL A 127 4.98 4.60 5.00
C VAL A 127 3.94 5.14 5.98
N TYR A 128 2.70 5.29 5.52
CA TYR A 128 1.56 5.52 6.40
C TYR A 128 1.08 4.18 6.96
N PHE A 129 0.44 4.20 8.14
CA PHE A 129 0.00 2.98 8.80
C PHE A 129 -1.49 2.95 9.11
N PHE A 130 -2.10 1.81 8.84
CA PHE A 130 -3.33 1.38 9.48
C PHE A 130 -2.95 0.78 10.85
N ASP A 131 -2.87 1.63 11.88
CA ASP A 131 -2.51 1.17 13.23
C ASP A 131 -3.69 0.48 13.94
N ASP A 132 -4.92 0.84 13.58
CA ASP A 132 -6.14 0.11 13.92
C ASP A 132 -6.68 -0.57 12.66
N GLU A 133 -6.71 -1.90 12.68
CA GLU A 133 -7.12 -2.74 11.55
C GLU A 133 -8.64 -2.93 11.46
N SER A 134 -9.41 -2.33 12.37
CA SER A 134 -10.87 -2.29 12.27
C SER A 134 -11.31 -1.42 11.09
N GLU A 135 -12.56 -1.57 10.66
CA GLU A 135 -13.12 -0.72 9.61
C GLU A 135 -13.12 0.76 10.03
N ASP A 136 -13.41 1.05 11.30
CA ASP A 136 -13.39 2.42 11.85
C ASP A 136 -11.96 2.99 11.89
N GLY A 137 -10.97 2.20 12.28
CA GLY A 137 -9.57 2.58 12.29
C GLY A 137 -9.03 2.84 10.88
N MET A 138 -9.39 1.98 9.92
CA MET A 138 -9.05 2.19 8.51
C MET A 138 -9.71 3.46 7.96
N LEU A 139 -10.97 3.73 8.32
CA LEU A 139 -11.65 4.95 7.93
C LEU A 139 -10.95 6.20 8.48
N ALA A 140 -10.60 6.20 9.76
CA ALA A 140 -9.88 7.32 10.38
C ALA A 140 -8.53 7.58 9.69
N THR A 141 -7.77 6.50 9.39
CA THR A 141 -6.51 6.61 8.66
C THR A 141 -6.71 7.14 7.25
N LEU A 142 -7.73 6.66 6.52
CA LEU A 142 -8.03 7.16 5.18
C LEU A 142 -8.41 8.64 5.22
N GLN A 143 -9.19 9.09 6.20
CA GLN A 143 -9.54 10.52 6.36
C GLN A 143 -8.29 11.39 6.54
N ASP A 144 -7.34 10.98 7.36
CA ASP A 144 -6.08 11.71 7.54
C ASP A 144 -5.23 11.68 6.27
N VAL A 145 -5.00 10.50 5.69
CA VAL A 145 -4.07 10.34 4.57
C VAL A 145 -4.63 10.94 3.29
N LEU A 146 -5.90 10.68 2.92
CA LEU A 146 -6.51 11.21 1.71
C LEU A 146 -6.74 12.73 1.78
N GLY A 147 -6.81 13.30 2.99
CA GLY A 147 -6.91 14.74 3.22
C GLY A 147 -5.63 15.53 2.99
N LYS A 148 -4.48 14.85 2.82
CA LYS A 148 -3.19 15.53 2.59
C LYS A 148 -3.11 16.14 1.18
N SER A 149 -2.27 17.17 1.02
CA SER A 149 -2.05 17.78 -0.29
C SER A 149 -1.27 16.87 -1.24
N GLU A 150 -1.38 17.12 -2.53
CA GLU A 150 -0.61 16.37 -3.55
C GLU A 150 0.89 16.55 -3.37
N GLU A 151 1.35 17.75 -2.98
CA GLU A 151 2.75 18.03 -2.67
C GLU A 151 3.22 17.18 -1.49
N ALA A 152 2.40 17.05 -0.43
CA ALA A 152 2.73 16.22 0.71
C ALA A 152 2.87 14.74 0.33
N HIS A 153 1.97 14.23 -0.52
CA HIS A 153 2.08 12.88 -1.06
C HIS A 153 3.33 12.71 -1.91
N HIS A 154 3.59 13.65 -2.82
CA HIS A 154 4.76 13.59 -3.70
C HIS A 154 6.07 13.57 -2.91
N GLU A 155 6.24 14.50 -1.97
CA GLU A 155 7.45 14.57 -1.13
C GLU A 155 7.61 13.33 -0.25
N PHE A 156 6.52 12.78 0.27
CA PHE A 156 6.56 11.56 1.08
C PHE A 156 6.98 10.34 0.25
N GLY A 157 6.39 10.16 -0.93
CA GLY A 157 6.74 9.07 -1.85
C GLY A 157 8.18 9.18 -2.37
N LYS A 158 8.66 10.41 -2.66
CA LYS A 158 10.04 10.66 -3.06
C LYS A 158 11.04 10.24 -1.98
N LYS A 159 10.79 10.58 -0.72
CA LYS A 159 11.63 10.16 0.42
C LYS A 159 11.64 8.64 0.59
N ALA A 160 10.48 7.99 0.42
CA ALA A 160 10.36 6.54 0.45
C ALA A 160 11.21 5.87 -0.63
N LYS A 161 11.13 6.37 -1.87
CA LYS A 161 11.95 5.89 -2.98
C LYS A 161 13.44 6.09 -2.73
N GLU A 162 13.86 7.27 -2.29
CA GLU A 162 15.24 7.57 -1.98
C GLU A 162 15.79 6.58 -0.94
N PHE A 163 15.07 6.35 0.15
CA PHE A 163 15.46 5.37 1.16
C PHE A 163 15.67 3.97 0.58
N VAL A 164 14.71 3.45 -0.20
CA VAL A 164 14.83 2.10 -0.77
C VAL A 164 15.98 2.03 -1.77
N MET A 165 16.09 3.01 -2.66
CA MET A 165 17.09 3.02 -3.73
C MET A 165 18.51 3.28 -3.23
N THR A 166 18.67 3.89 -2.04
CA THR A 166 20.00 4.13 -1.45
C THR A 166 20.35 3.09 -0.38
N GLU A 167 19.41 2.76 0.52
CA GLU A 167 19.72 1.94 1.70
C GLU A 167 19.41 0.46 1.54
N LYS A 168 18.56 0.08 0.56
CA LYS A 168 18.06 -1.29 0.38
C LYS A 168 18.53 -1.96 -0.90
N THR A 169 19.58 -1.42 -1.52
CA THR A 169 20.19 -2.05 -2.70
C THR A 169 20.81 -3.40 -2.36
N ASN A 170 20.82 -4.32 -3.32
CA ASN A 170 21.47 -5.63 -3.18
C ASN A 170 22.94 -5.52 -2.76
N VAL A 171 23.67 -4.51 -3.27
CA VAL A 171 25.08 -4.25 -2.91
C VAL A 171 25.21 -3.91 -1.42
N LYS A 172 24.38 -2.97 -0.90
CA LYS A 172 24.41 -2.63 0.53
C LYS A 172 24.00 -3.80 1.42
N GLN A 173 22.98 -4.57 1.01
CA GLN A 173 22.56 -5.73 1.79
C GLN A 173 23.62 -6.84 1.79
N ALA A 174 24.27 -7.10 0.66
CA ALA A 174 25.39 -8.04 0.59
C ALA A 174 26.55 -7.60 1.48
N LYS A 175 26.90 -6.30 1.49
CA LYS A 175 27.93 -5.76 2.38
C LYS A 175 27.59 -5.97 3.85
N LYS A 176 26.37 -5.65 4.29
CA LYS A 176 25.91 -5.88 5.67
C LYS A 176 26.07 -7.36 6.09
N LEU A 177 25.73 -8.28 5.18
CA LEU A 177 25.87 -9.72 5.42
C LEU A 177 27.34 -10.12 5.56
N LEU A 178 28.22 -9.62 4.70
CA LEU A 178 29.66 -9.89 4.77
C LEU A 178 30.28 -9.34 6.06
N ASP A 179 29.92 -8.13 6.45
CA ASP A 179 30.37 -7.50 7.69
C ASP A 179 29.93 -8.33 8.91
N PHE A 180 28.68 -8.79 8.93
CA PHE A 180 28.18 -9.67 9.98
C PHE A 180 28.94 -11.01 10.06
N VAL A 181 29.13 -11.69 8.93
CA VAL A 181 29.88 -12.96 8.89
C VAL A 181 31.34 -12.79 9.36
N SER A 182 31.96 -11.67 8.99
CA SER A 182 33.32 -11.34 9.42
C SER A 182 33.41 -11.14 10.93
N THR A 183 32.42 -10.48 11.53
CA THR A 183 32.36 -10.26 12.98
C THR A 183 32.17 -11.57 13.75
N VAL A 184 31.31 -12.48 13.26
CA VAL A 184 31.06 -13.79 13.90
C VAL A 184 32.30 -14.70 13.84
N ARG A 185 33.11 -14.59 12.78
CA ARG A 185 34.36 -15.38 12.66
C ARG A 185 35.46 -14.93 13.61
N MET A 186 35.40 -13.73 14.17
CA MET A 186 36.39 -13.20 15.11
C MET A 186 36.01 -13.41 16.58
N MET A 187 34.84 -13.98 16.87
CA MET A 187 34.39 -14.46 18.17
C MET A 187 34.68 -15.96 18.33
#